data_3b6863384bdcbfd6d27642b969cd7d06
#
_entry.id   3b6863384bdcbfd6d27642b969cd7d06
#
_cell.length_a   1.000
_cell.length_b   1.000
_cell.length_c   1.000
_cell.angle_alpha   90.00
_cell.angle_beta   90.00
_cell.angle_gamma   90.00
#
_symmetry.space_group_name_H-M   'P 1'
#
loop_
_entity.id
_entity.type
_entity.pdbx_description
1 polymer ?
#
loop_
_entity_poly.entity_id
_entity_poly.type
_entity_poly.pdbx_seq_one_letter_code
_entity_poly.pdbx_strand_id
1 'polypeptide(L)'
;MLLPGVVLTVVFKYGSMFGIVMAFQKFDIFKGTFFGQEWASNHGFGNFIYLFKMEKFWNSVRNTLLISGIKIALGIIVPLLLAILINEVSKKWFSRFVQTMYFLPFFLSWIILGSILLEMFAYGGIVNTMLEKLFGTRIIFFLDNGWFRTLVILSDVWKGMGYNMVIFLAAIMGVDETLYEATEIDGGGRFRQIINVMLPSIAPVVAMVMTLSIGGILNGGFDQVLVLYNPMVYEGGDIIDTFVYRLGMFGNRQVDVASAVNLAKAVVTLVLMGGTYYFAYKKFDYRLF
;
A
#
# COMPACT_ATOMS: atom_id res chain seq x y z
N MET A 1 14.37 -29.66 8.14
CA MET A 1 14.61 -28.49 7.29
C MET A 1 13.88 -27.21 7.76
N LEU A 2 12.73 -27.28 8.41
CA LEU A 2 11.98 -26.10 8.90
C LEU A 2 12.60 -25.42 10.14
N LEU A 3 13.39 -26.15 10.95
CA LEU A 3 13.90 -25.68 12.24
C LEU A 3 14.69 -24.35 12.17
N PRO A 4 15.63 -24.13 11.23
CA PRO A 4 16.33 -22.85 11.11
C PRO A 4 15.37 -21.68 10.81
N GLY A 5 14.37 -21.88 9.94
CA GLY A 5 13.36 -20.85 9.63
C GLY A 5 12.48 -20.52 10.83
N VAL A 6 12.07 -21.52 11.60
CA VAL A 6 11.30 -21.33 12.84
C VAL A 6 12.13 -20.56 13.87
N VAL A 7 13.39 -20.94 14.09
CA VAL A 7 14.29 -20.25 15.04
C VAL A 7 14.48 -18.78 14.64
N LEU A 8 14.78 -18.50 13.37
CA LEU A 8 14.92 -17.13 12.87
C LEU A 8 13.62 -16.33 13.06
N THR A 9 12.48 -16.93 12.78
CA THR A 9 11.17 -16.27 12.98
C THR A 9 10.93 -15.96 14.45
N VAL A 10 11.19 -16.90 15.35
CA VAL A 10 11.02 -16.68 16.80
C VAL A 10 11.96 -15.58 17.29
N VAL A 11 13.24 -15.63 16.94
CA VAL A 11 14.22 -14.63 17.41
C VAL A 11 13.92 -13.23 16.85
N PHE A 12 13.73 -13.10 15.55
CA PHE A 12 13.62 -11.79 14.91
C PHE A 12 12.20 -11.22 14.90
N LYS A 13 11.15 -12.04 14.85
CA LYS A 13 9.76 -11.55 14.86
C LYS A 13 9.21 -11.48 16.29
N TYR A 14 9.24 -12.59 17.03
CA TYR A 14 8.70 -12.60 18.39
C TYR A 14 9.62 -11.90 19.38
N GLY A 15 10.96 -12.05 19.24
CA GLY A 15 11.91 -11.30 20.07
C GLY A 15 11.75 -9.79 19.97
N SER A 16 11.53 -9.24 18.78
CA SER A 16 11.28 -7.80 18.60
C SER A 16 9.96 -7.31 19.21
N MET A 17 8.98 -8.20 19.44
CA MET A 17 7.72 -7.82 20.08
C MET A 17 7.90 -7.36 21.54
N PHE A 18 8.98 -7.78 22.22
CA PHE A 18 9.32 -7.25 23.56
C PHE A 18 9.57 -5.74 23.54
N GLY A 19 9.95 -5.17 22.38
CA GLY A 19 10.07 -3.72 22.20
C GLY A 19 8.75 -2.94 22.37
N ILE A 20 7.60 -3.60 22.40
CA ILE A 20 6.30 -2.97 22.68
C ILE A 20 6.29 -2.29 24.05
N VAL A 21 7.07 -2.78 25.02
CA VAL A 21 7.17 -2.20 26.37
C VAL A 21 7.66 -0.76 26.31
N MET A 22 8.50 -0.38 25.35
CA MET A 22 8.98 0.99 25.18
C MET A 22 7.83 2.00 24.96
N ALA A 23 6.72 1.56 24.36
CA ALA A 23 5.55 2.43 24.16
C ALA A 23 4.94 2.94 25.47
N PHE A 24 5.15 2.22 26.58
CA PHE A 24 4.62 2.53 27.90
C PHE A 24 5.66 3.10 28.86
N GLN A 25 6.92 3.19 28.45
CA GLN A 25 8.04 3.68 29.24
C GLN A 25 8.49 5.05 28.76
N LYS A 26 9.14 5.83 29.64
CA LYS A 26 9.95 6.97 29.27
C LYS A 26 11.33 6.45 28.84
N PHE A 27 11.41 6.05 27.55
CA PHE A 27 12.55 5.30 27.06
C PHE A 27 13.76 6.22 26.79
N ASP A 28 14.87 5.94 27.47
CA ASP A 28 16.14 6.59 27.25
C ASP A 28 17.13 5.61 26.59
N ILE A 29 17.50 5.91 25.34
CA ILE A 29 18.41 5.09 24.53
C ILE A 29 19.78 4.95 25.19
N PHE A 30 20.22 5.96 25.93
CA PHE A 30 21.55 5.99 26.56
C PHE A 30 21.66 5.07 27.78
N LYS A 31 20.55 4.63 28.37
CA LYS A 31 20.56 3.67 29.50
C LYS A 31 20.83 2.23 29.05
N GLY A 32 20.79 1.93 27.73
CA GLY A 32 21.21 0.66 27.14
C GLY A 32 20.36 -0.58 27.52
N THR A 33 19.30 -0.44 28.30
CA THR A 33 18.42 -1.53 28.74
C THR A 33 16.99 -1.33 28.27
N PHE A 34 16.35 -2.38 27.76
CA PHE A 34 14.94 -2.36 27.37
C PHE A 34 13.98 -2.47 28.55
N PHE A 35 14.42 -3.12 29.62
CA PHE A 35 13.61 -3.37 30.81
C PHE A 35 14.12 -2.55 32.00
N GLY A 36 13.23 -2.16 32.90
CA GLY A 36 13.59 -1.44 34.12
C GLY A 36 13.71 0.07 33.98
N GLN A 37 13.28 0.65 32.85
CA GLN A 37 13.15 2.09 32.70
C GLN A 37 11.88 2.61 33.37
N GLU A 38 11.83 3.91 33.66
CA GLU A 38 10.68 4.54 34.29
C GLU A 38 9.43 4.45 33.38
N TRP A 39 8.29 4.14 34.00
CA TRP A 39 7.03 4.17 33.28
C TRP A 39 6.67 5.59 32.84
N ALA A 40 6.09 5.73 31.66
CA ALA A 40 5.55 7.00 31.21
C ALA A 40 4.46 7.49 32.19
N SER A 41 4.21 8.80 32.22
CA SER A 41 3.16 9.39 33.05
C SER A 41 1.80 8.71 32.84
N ASN A 42 0.86 8.91 33.77
CA ASN A 42 -0.46 8.31 33.70
C ASN A 42 -0.45 6.77 33.58
N HIS A 43 0.25 6.10 34.48
CA HIS A 43 0.34 4.63 34.54
C HIS A 43 0.87 4.00 33.22
N GLY A 44 1.80 4.68 32.53
CA GLY A 44 2.40 4.22 31.28
C GLY A 44 1.72 4.72 29.99
N PHE A 45 0.59 5.40 30.08
CA PHE A 45 -0.13 5.89 28.87
C PHE A 45 0.27 7.31 28.44
N GLY A 46 1.25 7.92 29.08
CA GLY A 46 1.69 9.30 28.79
C GLY A 46 2.08 9.51 27.32
N ASN A 47 2.78 8.54 26.71
CA ASN A 47 3.20 8.61 25.30
C ASN A 47 2.00 8.62 24.34
N PHE A 48 0.97 7.86 24.63
CA PHE A 48 -0.27 7.84 23.83
C PHE A 48 -1.05 9.14 23.97
N ILE A 49 -1.16 9.68 25.20
CA ILE A 49 -1.85 10.96 25.45
C ILE A 49 -1.11 12.09 24.73
N TYR A 50 0.22 12.09 24.79
CA TYR A 50 1.05 13.06 24.08
C TYR A 50 0.86 12.94 22.56
N LEU A 51 0.92 11.70 22.02
CA LEU A 51 0.71 11.41 20.61
C LEU A 51 -0.62 11.95 20.09
N PHE A 52 -1.73 11.63 20.77
CA PHE A 52 -3.07 12.05 20.34
C PHE A 52 -3.31 13.57 20.40
N LYS A 53 -2.47 14.31 21.13
CA LYS A 53 -2.48 15.77 21.14
C LYS A 53 -1.66 16.39 19.99
N MET A 54 -0.84 15.61 19.30
CA MET A 54 0.01 16.12 18.21
C MET A 54 -0.81 16.30 16.93
N GLU A 55 -0.96 17.52 16.46
CA GLU A 55 -1.61 17.80 15.16
C GLU A 55 -0.92 17.10 13.99
N LYS A 56 0.44 17.05 14.00
CA LYS A 56 1.24 16.35 12.98
C LYS A 56 0.91 14.85 12.86
N PHE A 57 0.57 14.21 13.99
CA PHE A 57 0.14 12.81 13.98
C PHE A 57 -1.19 12.65 13.20
N TRP A 58 -2.18 13.44 13.51
CA TRP A 58 -3.48 13.37 12.83
C TRP A 58 -3.37 13.70 11.35
N ASN A 59 -2.49 14.64 10.99
CA ASN A 59 -2.20 14.94 9.59
C ASN A 59 -1.58 13.71 8.87
N SER A 60 -0.62 13.03 9.49
CA SER A 60 -0.03 11.81 8.91
C SER A 60 -1.05 10.66 8.81
N VAL A 61 -1.95 10.51 9.78
CA VAL A 61 -3.06 9.54 9.72
C VAL A 61 -3.97 9.84 8.53
N ARG A 62 -4.41 11.10 8.39
CA ARG A 62 -5.25 11.53 7.27
C ARG A 62 -4.58 11.28 5.92
N ASN A 63 -3.30 11.66 5.79
CA ASN A 63 -2.55 11.44 4.55
C ASN A 63 -2.40 9.95 4.23
N THR A 64 -2.09 9.12 5.25
CA THR A 64 -1.99 7.67 5.07
C THR A 64 -3.29 7.08 4.54
N LEU A 65 -4.42 7.42 5.17
CA LEU A 65 -5.72 6.91 4.75
C LEU A 65 -6.12 7.39 3.35
N LEU A 66 -5.87 8.66 3.02
CA LEU A 66 -6.14 9.21 1.69
C LEU A 66 -5.28 8.54 0.61
N ILE A 67 -3.96 8.53 0.81
CA ILE A 67 -3.02 7.99 -0.17
C ILE A 67 -3.25 6.49 -0.34
N SER A 68 -3.30 5.73 0.76
CA SER A 68 -3.49 4.28 0.69
C SER A 68 -4.89 3.89 0.19
N GLY A 69 -5.93 4.62 0.59
CA GLY A 69 -7.29 4.36 0.12
C GLY A 69 -7.41 4.49 -1.39
N ILE A 70 -6.84 5.56 -1.97
CA ILE A 70 -6.85 5.76 -3.42
C ILE A 70 -5.93 4.73 -4.11
N LYS A 71 -4.74 4.43 -3.56
CA LYS A 71 -3.86 3.38 -4.08
C LYS A 71 -4.56 2.02 -4.14
N ILE A 72 -5.26 1.63 -3.08
CA ILE A 72 -6.01 0.36 -3.02
C ILE A 72 -7.13 0.36 -4.06
N ALA A 73 -7.93 1.41 -4.14
CA ALA A 73 -9.02 1.49 -5.11
C ALA A 73 -8.50 1.38 -6.55
N LEU A 74 -7.51 2.18 -6.93
CA LEU A 74 -6.91 2.14 -8.26
C LEU A 74 -6.11 0.86 -8.49
N GLY A 75 -5.42 0.33 -7.46
CA GLY A 75 -4.67 -0.91 -7.50
C GLY A 75 -5.52 -2.18 -7.66
N ILE A 76 -6.84 -2.06 -7.54
CA ILE A 76 -7.81 -3.12 -7.88
C ILE A 76 -8.45 -2.82 -9.24
N ILE A 77 -8.97 -1.61 -9.43
CA ILE A 77 -9.73 -1.23 -10.64
C ILE A 77 -8.86 -1.31 -11.90
N VAL A 78 -7.67 -0.70 -11.87
CA VAL A 78 -6.80 -0.64 -13.05
C VAL A 78 -6.30 -2.03 -13.47
N PRO A 79 -5.76 -2.88 -12.56
CA PRO A 79 -5.36 -4.24 -12.93
C PRO A 79 -6.52 -5.13 -13.39
N LEU A 80 -7.70 -4.98 -12.80
CA LEU A 80 -8.90 -5.73 -13.20
C LEU A 80 -9.32 -5.37 -14.64
N LEU A 81 -9.37 -4.08 -14.95
CA LEU A 81 -9.65 -3.62 -16.31
C LEU A 81 -8.59 -4.12 -17.30
N LEU A 82 -7.31 -4.06 -16.94
CA LEU A 82 -6.24 -4.60 -17.78
C LEU A 82 -6.36 -6.12 -17.99
N ALA A 83 -6.71 -6.88 -16.95
CA ALA A 83 -6.92 -8.32 -17.04
C ALA A 83 -8.08 -8.67 -18.01
N ILE A 84 -9.20 -7.96 -17.91
CA ILE A 84 -10.32 -8.11 -18.82
C ILE A 84 -9.90 -7.80 -20.26
N LEU A 85 -9.25 -6.66 -20.49
CA LEU A 85 -8.79 -6.25 -21.82
C LEU A 85 -7.80 -7.25 -22.43
N ILE A 86 -6.87 -7.77 -21.63
CA ILE A 86 -5.88 -8.75 -22.08
C ILE A 86 -6.52 -10.09 -22.38
N ASN A 87 -7.55 -10.49 -21.63
CA ASN A 87 -8.31 -11.72 -21.88
C ASN A 87 -9.04 -11.69 -23.25
N GLU A 88 -9.46 -10.51 -23.70
CA GLU A 88 -10.11 -10.33 -25.01
C GLU A 88 -9.12 -10.33 -26.20
N VAL A 89 -7.81 -10.31 -25.93
CA VAL A 89 -6.79 -10.29 -26.99
C VAL A 89 -6.60 -11.68 -27.58
N SER A 90 -7.02 -11.87 -28.82
CA SER A 90 -6.92 -13.15 -29.55
C SER A 90 -5.48 -13.60 -29.84
N LYS A 91 -4.55 -12.65 -30.03
CA LYS A 91 -3.14 -12.96 -30.36
C LYS A 91 -2.34 -13.27 -29.09
N LYS A 92 -2.13 -14.55 -28.79
CA LYS A 92 -1.40 -15.04 -27.58
C LYS A 92 0.01 -14.42 -27.41
N TRP A 93 0.74 -14.18 -28.51
CA TRP A 93 2.06 -13.53 -28.44
C TRP A 93 1.95 -12.09 -27.92
N PHE A 94 1.01 -11.32 -28.44
CA PHE A 94 0.79 -9.93 -28.03
C PHE A 94 0.31 -9.86 -26.57
N SER A 95 -0.62 -10.72 -26.19
CA SER A 95 -1.09 -10.84 -24.80
C SER A 95 0.08 -11.10 -23.84
N ARG A 96 0.97 -12.06 -24.14
CA ARG A 96 2.16 -12.35 -23.32
C ARG A 96 3.15 -11.18 -23.27
N PHE A 97 3.37 -10.53 -24.40
CA PHE A 97 4.26 -9.36 -24.45
C PHE A 97 3.74 -8.23 -23.56
N VAL A 98 2.46 -7.90 -23.65
CA VAL A 98 1.82 -6.87 -22.83
C VAL A 98 1.86 -7.24 -21.35
N GLN A 99 1.55 -8.49 -20.97
CA GLN A 99 1.68 -8.97 -19.59
C GLN A 99 3.10 -8.77 -19.05
N THR A 100 4.12 -9.15 -19.82
CA THR A 100 5.52 -8.99 -19.42
C THR A 100 5.89 -7.50 -19.21
N MET A 101 5.45 -6.62 -20.10
CA MET A 101 5.73 -5.20 -20.04
C MET A 101 5.12 -4.56 -18.78
N TYR A 102 3.88 -4.90 -18.46
CA TYR A 102 3.22 -4.38 -17.24
C TYR A 102 3.74 -5.01 -15.95
N PHE A 103 4.27 -6.23 -16.01
CA PHE A 103 4.82 -6.93 -14.85
C PHE A 103 6.25 -6.48 -14.49
N LEU A 104 7.01 -6.00 -15.47
CA LEU A 104 8.42 -5.62 -15.30
C LEU A 104 8.66 -4.57 -14.20
N PRO A 105 7.87 -3.47 -14.08
CA PRO A 105 8.10 -2.45 -13.05
C PRO A 105 8.01 -2.98 -11.62
N PHE A 106 7.27 -4.06 -11.39
CA PHE A 106 7.12 -4.69 -10.07
C PHE A 106 8.47 -5.10 -9.46
N PHE A 107 9.44 -5.51 -10.27
CA PHE A 107 10.75 -5.97 -9.81
C PHE A 107 11.73 -4.84 -9.44
N LEU A 108 11.44 -3.61 -9.85
CA LEU A 108 12.31 -2.48 -9.51
C LEU A 108 12.18 -2.14 -8.02
N SER A 109 13.31 -1.87 -7.36
CA SER A 109 13.26 -1.33 -6.00
C SER A 109 12.72 0.11 -6.01
N TRP A 110 12.10 0.54 -4.90
CA TRP A 110 11.64 1.92 -4.78
C TRP A 110 12.78 2.94 -4.81
N ILE A 111 14.00 2.54 -4.42
CA ILE A 111 15.19 3.41 -4.51
C ILE A 111 15.51 3.72 -5.97
N ILE A 112 15.57 2.70 -6.83
CA ILE A 112 15.86 2.88 -8.26
C ILE A 112 14.72 3.63 -8.94
N LEU A 113 13.49 3.19 -8.74
CA LEU A 113 12.32 3.80 -9.36
C LEU A 113 12.13 5.24 -8.90
N GLY A 114 12.30 5.50 -7.60
CA GLY A 114 12.20 6.84 -7.03
C GLY A 114 13.24 7.80 -7.60
N SER A 115 14.49 7.36 -7.77
CA SER A 115 15.54 8.17 -8.39
C SER A 115 15.19 8.53 -9.84
N ILE A 116 14.66 7.56 -10.61
CA ILE A 116 14.20 7.82 -11.98
C ILE A 116 13.04 8.83 -11.99
N LEU A 117 12.06 8.68 -11.09
CA LEU A 117 10.94 9.61 -10.99
C LEU A 117 11.40 11.02 -10.59
N LEU A 118 12.32 11.13 -9.61
CA LEU A 118 12.87 12.42 -9.19
C LEU A 118 13.54 13.14 -10.34
N GLU A 119 14.31 12.45 -11.20
CA GLU A 119 14.95 13.04 -12.37
C GLU A 119 13.95 13.37 -13.48
N MET A 120 13.03 12.46 -13.80
CA MET A 120 12.05 12.68 -14.87
C MET A 120 11.14 13.87 -14.61
N PHE A 121 10.68 14.02 -13.36
CA PHE A 121 9.74 15.05 -12.93
C PHE A 121 10.44 16.27 -12.28
N ALA A 122 11.77 16.32 -12.28
CA ALA A 122 12.52 17.50 -11.86
C ALA A 122 12.12 18.74 -12.69
N TYR A 123 12.36 19.95 -12.17
CA TYR A 123 12.05 21.19 -12.89
C TYR A 123 12.73 21.28 -14.26
N GLY A 124 13.96 20.76 -14.40
CA GLY A 124 14.69 20.61 -15.68
C GLY A 124 14.52 19.25 -16.35
N GLY A 125 13.67 18.35 -15.80
CA GLY A 125 13.49 17.00 -16.29
C GLY A 125 12.71 16.92 -17.61
N ILE A 126 12.69 15.69 -18.17
CA ILE A 126 12.08 15.45 -19.48
C ILE A 126 10.58 15.78 -19.50
N VAL A 127 9.85 15.49 -18.41
CA VAL A 127 8.42 15.77 -18.32
C VAL A 127 8.15 17.27 -18.37
N ASN A 128 8.86 18.08 -17.60
CA ASN A 128 8.73 19.52 -17.62
C ASN A 128 9.17 20.16 -18.94
N THR A 129 10.18 19.60 -19.58
CA THR A 129 10.61 20.04 -20.91
C THR A 129 9.54 19.79 -21.98
N MET A 130 8.82 18.67 -21.88
CA MET A 130 7.68 18.37 -22.74
C MET A 130 6.48 19.28 -22.45
N LEU A 131 6.16 19.50 -21.17
CA LEU A 131 5.07 20.39 -20.75
C LEU A 131 5.32 21.83 -21.22
N GLU A 132 6.54 22.32 -21.11
CA GLU A 132 6.89 23.66 -21.59
C GLU A 132 6.73 23.79 -23.09
N LYS A 133 7.14 22.77 -23.87
CA LYS A 133 6.98 22.77 -25.34
C LYS A 133 5.52 22.70 -25.78
N LEU A 134 4.67 21.96 -25.04
CA LEU A 134 3.28 21.73 -25.42
C LEU A 134 2.32 22.80 -24.86
N PHE A 135 2.57 23.26 -23.62
CA PHE A 135 1.63 24.11 -22.85
C PHE A 135 2.26 25.42 -22.38
N GLY A 136 3.58 25.65 -22.62
CA GLY A 136 4.28 26.85 -22.18
C GLY A 136 4.46 26.99 -20.66
N THR A 137 4.27 25.89 -19.89
CA THR A 137 4.31 25.91 -18.43
C THR A 137 5.19 24.81 -17.88
N ARG A 138 5.80 25.07 -16.71
CA ARG A 138 6.53 24.06 -15.91
C ARG A 138 5.85 23.85 -14.57
N ILE A 139 5.87 22.65 -14.05
CA ILE A 139 5.23 22.25 -12.79
C ILE A 139 6.31 21.82 -11.80
N ILE A 140 6.19 22.28 -10.56
CA ILE A 140 7.11 21.89 -9.48
C ILE A 140 6.50 20.68 -8.75
N PHE A 141 6.62 19.50 -9.35
CA PHE A 141 5.93 18.28 -8.94
C PHE A 141 6.21 17.85 -7.48
N PHE A 142 7.44 17.96 -7.01
CA PHE A 142 7.84 17.46 -5.70
C PHE A 142 7.82 18.50 -4.57
N LEU A 143 7.45 19.74 -4.85
CA LEU A 143 7.32 20.78 -3.83
C LEU A 143 5.87 21.19 -3.60
N ASP A 144 4.95 20.72 -4.43
CA ASP A 144 3.51 20.90 -4.28
C ASP A 144 2.85 19.66 -3.70
N ASN A 145 2.05 19.83 -2.65
CA ASN A 145 1.41 18.73 -1.93
C ASN A 145 0.44 17.92 -2.80
N GLY A 146 -0.28 18.57 -3.72
CA GLY A 146 -1.24 17.92 -4.62
C GLY A 146 -0.55 17.06 -5.66
N TRP A 147 0.45 17.62 -6.35
CA TRP A 147 1.22 16.90 -7.33
C TRP A 147 2.05 15.78 -6.73
N PHE A 148 2.63 16.00 -5.54
CA PHE A 148 3.33 14.96 -4.81
C PHE A 148 2.43 13.75 -4.54
N ARG A 149 1.23 13.97 -3.98
CA ARG A 149 0.26 12.88 -3.74
C ARG A 149 -0.10 12.15 -5.03
N THR A 150 -0.36 12.89 -6.09
CA THR A 150 -0.71 12.33 -7.40
C THR A 150 0.42 11.43 -7.92
N LEU A 151 1.67 11.87 -7.87
CA LEU A 151 2.81 11.08 -8.30
C LEU A 151 3.01 9.83 -7.43
N VAL A 152 2.87 9.95 -6.11
CA VAL A 152 2.97 8.82 -5.17
C VAL A 152 1.88 7.78 -5.47
N ILE A 153 0.66 8.20 -5.77
CA ILE A 153 -0.44 7.29 -6.07
C ILE A 153 -0.23 6.63 -7.44
N LEU A 154 0.00 7.43 -8.48
CA LEU A 154 0.12 6.91 -9.85
C LEU A 154 1.33 6.00 -10.05
N SER A 155 2.47 6.34 -9.47
CA SER A 155 3.68 5.50 -9.57
C SER A 155 3.53 4.16 -8.83
N ASP A 156 2.80 4.13 -7.72
CA ASP A 156 2.50 2.90 -6.99
C ASP A 156 1.56 1.99 -7.78
N VAL A 157 0.49 2.56 -8.31
CA VAL A 157 -0.46 1.83 -9.16
C VAL A 157 0.25 1.29 -10.40
N TRP A 158 1.05 2.11 -11.09
CA TRP A 158 1.82 1.68 -12.25
C TRP A 158 2.80 0.55 -11.93
N LYS A 159 3.52 0.64 -10.80
CA LYS A 159 4.45 -0.40 -10.36
C LYS A 159 3.74 -1.70 -10.02
N GLY A 160 2.59 -1.64 -9.34
CA GLY A 160 1.87 -2.80 -8.81
C GLY A 160 0.86 -3.43 -9.77
N MET A 161 0.39 -2.69 -10.81
CA MET A 161 -0.73 -3.12 -11.64
C MET A 161 -0.48 -4.44 -12.36
N GLY A 162 0.75 -4.72 -12.81
CA GLY A 162 1.08 -5.95 -13.52
C GLY A 162 0.94 -7.20 -12.64
N TYR A 163 1.33 -7.11 -11.37
CA TYR A 163 1.20 -8.21 -10.42
C TYR A 163 -0.27 -8.58 -10.17
N ASN A 164 -1.10 -7.59 -9.81
CA ASN A 164 -2.52 -7.83 -9.57
C ASN A 164 -3.28 -8.23 -10.85
N MET A 165 -2.89 -7.69 -12.01
CA MET A 165 -3.44 -8.08 -13.30
C MET A 165 -3.27 -9.57 -13.58
N VAL A 166 -2.11 -10.16 -13.28
CA VAL A 166 -1.86 -11.59 -13.47
C VAL A 166 -2.76 -12.43 -12.56
N ILE A 167 -2.98 -12.00 -11.31
CA ILE A 167 -3.89 -12.68 -10.38
C ILE A 167 -5.33 -12.68 -10.94
N PHE A 168 -5.82 -11.52 -11.37
CA PHE A 168 -7.16 -11.43 -11.94
C PHE A 168 -7.30 -12.17 -13.27
N LEU A 169 -6.28 -12.14 -14.11
CA LEU A 169 -6.27 -12.89 -15.37
C LEU A 169 -6.35 -14.40 -15.11
N ALA A 170 -5.60 -14.91 -14.14
CA ALA A 170 -5.67 -16.33 -13.75
C ALA A 170 -7.07 -16.71 -13.23
N ALA A 171 -7.71 -15.83 -12.47
CA ALA A 171 -9.08 -16.02 -12.01
C ALA A 171 -10.09 -16.03 -13.18
N ILE A 172 -9.95 -15.14 -14.16
CA ILE A 172 -10.79 -15.06 -15.36
C ILE A 172 -10.64 -16.35 -16.18
N MET A 173 -9.42 -16.84 -16.38
CA MET A 173 -9.15 -18.08 -17.12
C MET A 173 -9.67 -19.34 -16.40
N GLY A 174 -9.98 -19.27 -15.14
CA GLY A 174 -10.58 -20.37 -14.36
C GLY A 174 -12.12 -20.38 -14.39
N VAL A 175 -12.78 -19.43 -15.04
CA VAL A 175 -14.24 -19.41 -15.17
C VAL A 175 -14.68 -20.48 -16.15
N ASP A 176 -15.73 -21.23 -15.80
CA ASP A 176 -16.29 -22.31 -16.65
C ASP A 176 -16.81 -21.75 -17.98
N GLU A 177 -16.32 -22.31 -19.10
CA GLU A 177 -16.72 -21.92 -20.46
C GLU A 177 -18.20 -22.12 -20.71
N THR A 178 -18.84 -23.12 -20.08
CA THR A 178 -20.26 -23.40 -20.23
C THR A 178 -21.16 -22.23 -19.83
N LEU A 179 -20.71 -21.39 -18.88
CA LEU A 179 -21.45 -20.18 -18.47
C LEU A 179 -21.45 -19.10 -19.56
N TYR A 180 -20.36 -19.00 -20.32
CA TYR A 180 -20.29 -18.09 -21.47
C TYR A 180 -21.16 -18.57 -22.62
N GLU A 181 -21.13 -19.90 -22.92
CA GLU A 181 -21.97 -20.51 -23.94
C GLU A 181 -23.46 -20.36 -23.63
N ALA A 182 -23.87 -20.59 -22.39
CA ALA A 182 -25.26 -20.38 -21.96
C ALA A 182 -25.70 -18.93 -22.18
N THR A 183 -24.83 -17.94 -21.83
CA THR A 183 -25.12 -16.52 -22.05
C THR A 183 -25.24 -16.18 -23.54
N GLU A 184 -24.46 -16.84 -24.40
CA GLU A 184 -24.50 -16.66 -25.87
C GLU A 184 -25.81 -17.22 -26.46
N ILE A 185 -26.24 -18.39 -25.98
CA ILE A 185 -27.55 -19.00 -26.38
C ILE A 185 -28.71 -18.07 -26.00
N ASP A 186 -28.63 -17.40 -24.84
CA ASP A 186 -29.60 -16.39 -24.38
C ASP A 186 -29.52 -15.06 -25.15
N GLY A 187 -28.70 -14.99 -26.22
CA GLY A 187 -28.51 -13.78 -27.03
C GLY A 187 -27.67 -12.69 -26.35
N GLY A 188 -26.90 -13.03 -25.31
CA GLY A 188 -26.00 -12.12 -24.61
C GLY A 188 -24.70 -11.88 -25.39
N GLY A 189 -24.41 -10.62 -25.73
CA GLY A 189 -23.12 -10.25 -26.32
C GLY A 189 -21.99 -10.18 -25.28
N ARG A 190 -20.76 -9.87 -25.72
CA ARG A 190 -19.51 -9.85 -24.94
C ARG A 190 -19.61 -9.02 -23.64
N PHE A 191 -20.21 -7.83 -23.71
CA PHE A 191 -20.38 -6.97 -22.53
C PHE A 191 -21.27 -7.62 -21.46
N ARG A 192 -22.32 -8.33 -21.87
CA ARG A 192 -23.20 -9.08 -20.98
C ARG A 192 -22.49 -10.26 -20.33
N GLN A 193 -21.64 -10.97 -21.10
CA GLN A 193 -20.77 -12.03 -20.57
C GLN A 193 -19.80 -11.49 -19.50
N ILE A 194 -19.20 -10.33 -19.72
CA ILE A 194 -18.28 -9.71 -18.72
C ILE A 194 -19.03 -9.36 -17.44
N ILE A 195 -20.19 -8.69 -17.53
CA ILE A 195 -20.90 -8.20 -16.34
C ILE A 195 -21.62 -9.33 -15.58
N ASN A 196 -22.26 -10.26 -16.30
CA ASN A 196 -23.16 -11.24 -15.67
C ASN A 196 -22.49 -12.59 -15.40
N VAL A 197 -21.37 -12.90 -16.07
CA VAL A 197 -20.64 -14.16 -15.87
C VAL A 197 -19.26 -13.89 -15.27
N MET A 198 -18.41 -13.19 -15.99
CA MET A 198 -17.01 -13.02 -15.59
C MET A 198 -16.85 -12.32 -14.24
N LEU A 199 -17.37 -11.11 -14.09
CA LEU A 199 -17.22 -10.33 -12.86
C LEU A 199 -17.80 -11.00 -11.61
N PRO A 200 -19.02 -11.60 -11.64
CA PRO A 200 -19.54 -12.36 -10.51
C PRO A 200 -18.68 -13.58 -10.17
N SER A 201 -18.20 -14.32 -11.17
CA SER A 201 -17.40 -15.53 -10.96
C SER A 201 -16.05 -15.24 -10.31
N ILE A 202 -15.40 -14.12 -10.64
CA ILE A 202 -14.11 -13.73 -10.05
C ILE A 202 -14.26 -12.86 -8.78
N ALA A 203 -15.49 -12.48 -8.40
CA ALA A 203 -15.75 -11.64 -7.24
C ALA A 203 -15.08 -12.15 -5.94
N PRO A 204 -15.03 -13.47 -5.64
CA PRO A 204 -14.29 -13.96 -4.48
C PRO A 204 -12.79 -13.64 -4.50
N VAL A 205 -12.15 -13.71 -5.68
CA VAL A 205 -10.73 -13.38 -5.84
C VAL A 205 -10.50 -11.87 -5.68
N VAL A 206 -11.38 -11.05 -6.23
CA VAL A 206 -11.34 -9.58 -6.04
C VAL A 206 -11.49 -9.24 -4.56
N ALA A 207 -12.43 -9.89 -3.86
CA ALA A 207 -12.63 -9.70 -2.43
C ALA A 207 -11.41 -10.13 -1.60
N MET A 208 -10.74 -11.22 -1.99
CA MET A 208 -9.48 -11.66 -1.38
C MET A 208 -8.38 -10.59 -1.52
N VAL A 209 -8.12 -10.14 -2.74
CA VAL A 209 -7.10 -9.10 -3.00
C VAL A 209 -7.43 -7.82 -2.25
N MET A 210 -8.70 -7.41 -2.22
CA MET A 210 -9.16 -6.24 -1.47
C MET A 210 -8.91 -6.40 0.04
N THR A 211 -9.23 -7.55 0.62
CA THR A 211 -9.04 -7.83 2.05
C THR A 211 -7.56 -7.77 2.43
N LEU A 212 -6.68 -8.38 1.63
CA LEU A 212 -5.24 -8.32 1.83
C LEU A 212 -4.69 -6.89 1.70
N SER A 213 -5.18 -6.13 0.73
CA SER A 213 -4.78 -4.73 0.51
C SER A 213 -5.20 -3.83 1.68
N ILE A 214 -6.41 -4.01 2.22
CA ILE A 214 -6.89 -3.25 3.39
C ILE A 214 -6.08 -3.60 4.64
N GLY A 215 -5.61 -4.85 4.80
CA GLY A 215 -4.66 -5.21 5.84
C GLY A 215 -3.38 -4.39 5.82
N GLY A 216 -2.96 -3.89 4.65
CA GLY A 216 -1.80 -3.01 4.44
C GLY A 216 -2.11 -1.51 4.41
N ILE A 217 -3.36 -1.07 4.61
CA ILE A 217 -3.78 0.33 4.38
C ILE A 217 -2.99 1.35 5.19
N LEU A 218 -2.58 1.00 6.40
CA LEU A 218 -1.80 1.89 7.26
C LEU A 218 -0.29 1.89 6.95
N ASN A 219 0.20 1.05 6.03
CA ASN A 219 1.61 1.04 5.63
C ASN A 219 1.97 2.16 4.65
N GLY A 220 1.00 2.73 3.93
CA GLY A 220 1.15 3.92 3.09
C GLY A 220 2.18 3.85 1.96
N GLY A 221 3.04 2.81 1.93
CA GLY A 221 4.16 2.70 0.99
C GLY A 221 5.40 3.43 1.51
N PHE A 222 5.87 3.07 2.71
CA PHE A 222 7.01 3.70 3.39
C PHE A 222 8.23 3.91 2.49
N ASP A 223 8.72 2.85 1.84
CA ASP A 223 9.93 2.91 1.00
C ASP A 223 9.79 3.92 -0.15
N GLN A 224 8.61 3.96 -0.77
CA GLN A 224 8.30 4.90 -1.83
C GLN A 224 8.31 6.35 -1.33
N VAL A 225 7.52 6.60 -0.27
CA VAL A 225 7.37 7.96 0.25
C VAL A 225 8.69 8.46 0.82
N LEU A 226 9.46 7.59 1.51
CA LEU A 226 10.76 7.95 2.08
C LEU A 226 11.77 8.42 1.02
N VAL A 227 11.75 7.81 -0.17
CA VAL A 227 12.67 8.19 -1.26
C VAL A 227 12.23 9.48 -1.95
N LEU A 228 10.92 9.70 -2.07
CA LEU A 228 10.38 10.81 -2.87
C LEU A 228 10.14 12.08 -2.07
N TYR A 229 9.87 11.98 -0.75
CA TYR A 229 9.41 13.12 0.04
C TYR A 229 10.55 14.05 0.45
N ASN A 230 10.19 15.28 0.77
CA ASN A 230 11.07 16.31 1.32
C ASN A 230 10.28 17.19 2.31
N PRO A 231 10.94 18.06 3.10
CA PRO A 231 10.26 18.88 4.12
C PRO A 231 9.12 19.77 3.61
N MET A 232 9.15 20.19 2.35
CA MET A 232 8.14 21.09 1.75
C MET A 232 6.78 20.40 1.55
N VAL A 233 6.77 19.07 1.44
CA VAL A 233 5.56 18.28 1.20
C VAL A 233 5.09 17.45 2.41
N TYR A 234 5.66 17.69 3.60
CA TYR A 234 5.24 16.96 4.80
C TYR A 234 3.76 17.14 5.14
N GLU A 235 3.20 18.32 4.86
CA GLU A 235 1.78 18.56 5.12
C GLU A 235 0.88 17.62 4.31
N GLY A 236 1.21 17.37 3.05
CA GLY A 236 0.41 16.57 2.13
C GLY A 236 0.88 15.14 1.93
N GLY A 237 2.15 14.84 2.15
CA GLY A 237 2.78 13.59 1.80
C GLY A 237 3.29 12.75 2.96
N ASP A 238 3.36 13.33 4.17
CA ASP A 238 3.83 12.59 5.33
C ASP A 238 2.82 11.52 5.76
N ILE A 239 3.26 10.27 5.78
CA ILE A 239 2.46 9.13 6.21
C ILE A 239 2.87 8.67 7.61
N ILE A 240 2.07 7.83 8.25
CA ILE A 240 2.35 7.35 9.63
C ILE A 240 3.77 6.78 9.73
N ASP A 241 4.21 5.97 8.77
CA ASP A 241 5.52 5.32 8.83
C ASP A 241 6.70 6.31 8.67
N THR A 242 6.58 7.33 7.80
CA THR A 242 7.60 8.37 7.68
C THR A 242 7.60 9.30 8.88
N PHE A 243 6.44 9.56 9.47
CA PHE A 243 6.32 10.30 10.73
C PHE A 243 7.00 9.55 11.88
N VAL A 244 6.73 8.24 12.04
CA VAL A 244 7.39 7.36 13.03
C VAL A 244 8.91 7.33 12.83
N TYR A 245 9.35 7.17 11.58
CA TYR A 245 10.76 7.15 11.23
C TYR A 245 11.46 8.45 11.67
N ARG A 246 10.85 9.60 11.41
CA ARG A 246 11.41 10.89 11.84
C ARG A 246 11.42 11.06 13.35
N LEU A 247 10.36 10.64 14.06
CA LEU A 247 10.33 10.70 15.51
C LEU A 247 11.41 9.82 16.15
N GLY A 248 11.60 8.61 15.65
CA GLY A 248 12.52 7.64 16.22
C GLY A 248 13.98 7.85 15.85
N MET A 249 14.26 8.34 14.62
CA MET A 249 15.62 8.38 14.07
C MET A 249 16.25 9.78 14.05
N PHE A 250 15.43 10.84 14.05
CA PHE A 250 15.91 12.23 13.96
C PHE A 250 15.49 13.06 15.17
N GLY A 251 16.18 14.16 15.38
CA GLY A 251 15.89 15.08 16.49
C GLY A 251 16.11 14.47 17.86
N ASN A 252 15.13 14.60 18.74
CA ASN A 252 15.19 14.12 20.13
C ASN A 252 15.10 12.59 20.27
N ARG A 253 15.04 11.84 19.15
CA ARG A 253 14.95 10.37 19.14
C ARG A 253 13.87 9.84 20.10
N GLN A 254 12.65 10.33 19.94
CA GLN A 254 11.49 9.93 20.75
C GLN A 254 11.03 8.51 20.36
N VAL A 255 11.86 7.51 20.69
CA VAL A 255 11.63 6.10 20.34
C VAL A 255 10.42 5.55 21.08
N ASP A 256 10.16 6.04 22.30
CA ASP A 256 8.99 5.74 23.11
C ASP A 256 7.68 6.15 22.43
N VAL A 257 7.60 7.40 21.97
CA VAL A 257 6.44 7.92 21.21
C VAL A 257 6.30 7.19 19.87
N ALA A 258 7.42 6.97 19.15
CA ALA A 258 7.42 6.22 17.90
C ALA A 258 6.90 4.77 18.09
N SER A 259 7.28 4.12 19.20
CA SER A 259 6.77 2.79 19.57
C SER A 259 5.29 2.82 19.92
N ALA A 260 4.80 3.87 20.58
CA ALA A 260 3.37 4.06 20.86
C ALA A 260 2.55 4.22 19.57
N VAL A 261 3.08 4.97 18.56
CA VAL A 261 2.43 5.07 17.23
C VAL A 261 2.34 3.70 16.56
N ASN A 262 3.45 2.94 16.55
CA ASN A 262 3.47 1.61 15.93
C ASN A 262 2.49 0.64 16.60
N LEU A 263 2.38 0.68 17.94
CA LEU A 263 1.42 -0.15 18.65
C LEU A 263 -0.02 0.26 18.35
N ALA A 264 -0.33 1.56 18.37
CA ALA A 264 -1.65 2.07 17.98
C ALA A 264 -2.01 1.66 16.53
N LYS A 265 -1.05 1.80 15.59
CA LYS A 265 -1.19 1.35 14.20
C LYS A 265 -1.49 -0.16 14.13
N ALA A 266 -0.76 -0.99 14.88
CA ALA A 266 -0.97 -2.45 14.88
C ALA A 266 -2.38 -2.83 15.36
N VAL A 267 -2.87 -2.20 16.43
CA VAL A 267 -4.23 -2.41 16.95
C VAL A 267 -5.28 -2.02 15.90
N VAL A 268 -5.15 -0.84 15.30
CA VAL A 268 -6.09 -0.38 14.26
C VAL A 268 -6.05 -1.31 13.04
N THR A 269 -4.86 -1.73 12.59
CA THR A 269 -4.72 -2.69 11.49
C THR A 269 -5.43 -4.01 11.78
N LEU A 270 -5.29 -4.53 13.00
CA LEU A 270 -5.93 -5.79 13.42
C LEU A 270 -7.46 -5.66 13.39
N VAL A 271 -8.01 -4.56 13.88
CA VAL A 271 -9.45 -4.28 13.85
C VAL A 271 -9.96 -4.13 12.41
N LEU A 272 -9.25 -3.39 11.57
CA LEU A 272 -9.63 -3.21 10.16
C LEU A 272 -9.56 -4.53 9.38
N MET A 273 -8.51 -5.31 9.57
CA MET A 273 -8.34 -6.60 8.89
C MET A 273 -9.41 -7.59 9.34
N GLY A 274 -9.66 -7.68 10.65
CA GLY A 274 -10.72 -8.54 11.19
C GLY A 274 -12.12 -8.14 10.70
N GLY A 275 -12.40 -6.84 10.68
CA GLY A 275 -13.67 -6.31 10.17
C GLY A 275 -13.86 -6.58 8.67
N THR A 276 -12.82 -6.37 7.87
CA THR A 276 -12.86 -6.63 6.42
C THR A 276 -13.03 -8.12 6.13
N TYR A 277 -12.30 -8.98 6.86
CA TYR A 277 -12.44 -10.43 6.74
C TYR A 277 -13.86 -10.89 7.09
N TYR A 278 -14.43 -10.39 8.20
CA TYR A 278 -15.80 -10.72 8.59
C TYR A 278 -16.83 -10.29 7.53
N PHE A 279 -16.63 -9.12 6.93
CA PHE A 279 -17.49 -8.64 5.83
C PHE A 279 -17.36 -9.52 4.57
N ALA A 280 -16.13 -9.86 4.17
CA ALA A 280 -15.84 -10.73 3.03
C ALA A 280 -16.44 -12.13 3.23
N TYR A 281 -16.29 -12.71 4.43
CA TYR A 281 -16.89 -13.98 4.80
C TYR A 281 -18.41 -13.96 4.66
N LYS A 282 -19.08 -12.94 5.20
CA LYS A 282 -20.55 -12.87 5.22
C LYS A 282 -21.18 -12.61 3.85
N LYS A 283 -20.48 -11.84 2.98
CA LYS A 283 -21.07 -11.40 1.71
C LYS A 283 -20.66 -12.26 0.51
N PHE A 284 -19.45 -12.83 0.53
CA PHE A 284 -18.90 -13.57 -0.60
C PHE A 284 -18.62 -15.04 -0.27
N ASP A 285 -19.08 -15.55 0.89
CA ASP A 285 -18.76 -16.89 1.44
C ASP A 285 -17.26 -17.24 1.36
N TYR A 286 -16.43 -16.20 1.47
CA TYR A 286 -14.98 -16.32 1.35
C TYR A 286 -14.39 -16.84 2.67
N ARG A 287 -13.87 -18.08 2.65
CA ARG A 287 -13.19 -18.71 3.80
C ARG A 287 -11.69 -18.70 3.54
N LEU A 288 -10.93 -18.07 4.43
CA LEU A 288 -9.45 -18.14 4.42
C LEU A 288 -8.93 -19.48 4.95
N PHE A 289 -9.74 -20.19 5.75
CA PHE A 289 -9.44 -21.48 6.37
C PHE A 289 -10.62 -22.43 6.26
#